data_b28c3425c500aa4cad153ebe29e4ee07
#
_entry.id   b28c3425c500aa4cad153ebe29e4ee07
#
_cell.length_a   1.000
_cell.length_b   1.000
_cell.length_c   1.000
_cell.angle_alpha   90.00
_cell.angle_beta   90.00
_cell.angle_gamma   90.00
#
_symmetry.space_group_name_H-M   'P 1'
#
loop_
_entity.id
_entity.type
_entity.pdbx_description
1 polymer ?
#
loop_
_entity_poly.entity_id
_entity_poly.type
_entity_poly.pdbx_seq_one_letter_code
_entity_poly.pdbx_strand_id
1 'polypeptide(L)'
;MSESLGLTVQQLRYFLAIESAGSISEAARQLDVSKGTLARVLSQAEEKLDFPLFEGSRKGARATSDGGRFLEFARKVVFAMDQLDEAFADHPDESESLRISTVPVGVGFQAIKATAAASPESNDLFFLGIENAPQIIEDVAEGRKDIGILQLSHTNRSALTEIIAINDLEFHPILETKTYAFASKGSPLASRSSVTMSQLALYPTFDLEHYIYFRMKQHRDIRITSSDLDDNSDALFDRFFAPMQEAVADFASGSGCFTYCAPMREAGEKVPMGDSISIPISDAEPNIIGYVVKKSAEQSDLTRRYIIQLESLV
;
A
#
# COMPACT_ATOMS: atom_id res chain seq x y z
N MET A 1 -9.41 38.60 5.81
CA MET A 1 -8.76 37.52 6.61
C MET A 1 -9.74 36.36 6.63
N SER A 2 -9.38 35.22 6.04
CA SER A 2 -10.22 34.03 6.13
C SER A 2 -10.24 33.58 7.59
N GLU A 3 -11.42 33.46 8.21
CA GLU A 3 -11.55 32.90 9.55
C GLU A 3 -11.02 31.46 9.52
N SER A 4 -10.18 31.14 10.50
CA SER A 4 -9.70 29.78 10.69
C SER A 4 -10.89 28.84 10.92
N LEU A 5 -10.91 27.68 10.30
CA LEU A 5 -11.96 26.65 10.52
C LEU A 5 -12.09 26.22 11.99
N GLY A 6 -11.09 26.57 12.82
CA GLY A 6 -11.09 26.27 14.26
C GLY A 6 -11.21 24.79 14.58
N LEU A 7 -10.66 23.94 13.71
CA LEU A 7 -10.55 22.49 13.91
C LEU A 7 -9.18 22.13 14.46
N THR A 8 -9.13 21.14 15.34
CA THR A 8 -7.89 20.62 15.90
C THR A 8 -7.41 19.39 15.14
N VAL A 9 -6.10 19.10 15.17
CA VAL A 9 -5.52 17.89 14.59
C VAL A 9 -6.18 16.63 15.14
N GLN A 10 -6.50 16.62 16.44
CA GLN A 10 -7.22 15.50 17.06
C GLN A 10 -8.61 15.27 16.46
N GLN A 11 -9.33 16.33 16.11
CA GLN A 11 -10.61 16.22 15.42
C GLN A 11 -10.44 15.66 14.02
N LEU A 12 -9.40 16.08 13.28
CA LEU A 12 -9.06 15.50 11.97
C LEU A 12 -8.76 13.99 12.08
N ARG A 13 -7.98 13.58 13.08
CA ARG A 13 -7.73 12.14 13.36
C ARG A 13 -9.03 11.39 13.62
N TYR A 14 -9.98 11.97 14.35
CA TYR A 14 -11.28 11.36 14.59
C TYR A 14 -12.09 11.13 13.30
N PHE A 15 -12.11 12.12 12.41
CA PHE A 15 -12.83 12.01 11.15
C PHE A 15 -12.21 10.99 10.21
N LEU A 16 -10.89 10.93 10.14
CA LEU A 16 -10.18 9.89 9.39
C LEU A 16 -10.43 8.48 9.95
N ALA A 17 -10.54 8.34 11.27
CA ALA A 17 -10.90 7.08 11.89
C ALA A 17 -12.35 6.66 11.57
N ILE A 18 -13.31 7.61 11.52
CA ILE A 18 -14.70 7.30 11.10
C ILE A 18 -14.74 6.83 9.66
N GLU A 19 -14.01 7.48 8.77
CA GLU A 19 -13.90 7.08 7.36
C GLU A 19 -13.33 5.67 7.23
N SER A 20 -12.21 5.41 7.90
CA SER A 20 -11.52 4.11 7.88
C SER A 20 -12.39 2.98 8.44
N ALA A 21 -13.06 3.22 9.57
CA ALA A 21 -13.90 2.23 10.22
C ALA A 21 -15.26 2.04 9.53
N GLY A 22 -15.67 2.97 8.66
CA GLY A 22 -16.98 2.97 8.02
C GLY A 22 -18.17 3.14 8.98
N SER A 23 -17.92 3.38 10.28
CA SER A 23 -18.97 3.65 11.27
C SER A 23 -18.44 4.41 12.48
N ILE A 24 -19.28 5.33 13.03
CA ILE A 24 -18.95 6.10 14.23
C ILE A 24 -18.74 5.17 15.45
N SER A 25 -19.51 4.09 15.54
CA SER A 25 -19.42 3.16 16.69
C SER A 25 -18.11 2.38 16.68
N GLU A 26 -17.67 1.91 15.53
CA GLU A 26 -16.43 1.17 15.38
C GLU A 26 -15.22 2.10 15.54
N ALA A 27 -15.25 3.30 14.96
CA ALA A 27 -14.22 4.32 15.15
C ALA A 27 -14.06 4.69 16.63
N ALA A 28 -15.17 4.87 17.35
CA ALA A 28 -15.16 5.19 18.77
C ALA A 28 -14.47 4.07 19.59
N ARG A 29 -14.74 2.79 19.25
CA ARG A 29 -14.10 1.63 19.88
C ARG A 29 -12.58 1.60 19.60
N GLN A 30 -12.16 1.87 18.35
CA GLN A 30 -10.74 1.90 17.97
C GLN A 30 -9.97 3.03 18.64
N LEU A 31 -10.64 4.16 18.90
CA LEU A 31 -10.04 5.36 19.50
C LEU A 31 -10.16 5.38 21.04
N ASP A 32 -10.78 4.38 21.63
CA ASP A 32 -11.08 4.29 23.09
C ASP A 32 -11.83 5.53 23.60
N VAL A 33 -12.81 6.01 22.84
CA VAL A 33 -13.68 7.12 23.21
C VAL A 33 -15.16 6.70 23.17
N SER A 34 -16.02 7.44 23.89
CA SER A 34 -17.45 7.15 23.81
C SER A 34 -18.01 7.52 22.41
N LYS A 35 -18.95 6.70 21.90
CA LYS A 35 -19.70 7.03 20.67
C LYS A 35 -20.35 8.41 20.72
N GLY A 36 -20.87 8.80 21.88
CA GLY A 36 -21.49 10.11 22.07
C GLY A 36 -20.52 11.26 21.94
N THR A 37 -19.28 11.08 22.44
CA THR A 37 -18.19 12.05 22.29
C THR A 37 -17.83 12.23 20.83
N LEU A 38 -17.62 11.13 20.10
CA LEU A 38 -17.22 11.17 18.70
C LEU A 38 -18.33 11.78 17.82
N ALA A 39 -19.59 11.39 18.04
CA ALA A 39 -20.74 11.95 17.32
C ALA A 39 -20.90 13.45 17.57
N ARG A 40 -20.71 13.91 18.80
CA ARG A 40 -20.78 15.34 19.14
C ARG A 40 -19.66 16.13 18.47
N VAL A 41 -18.43 15.62 18.48
CA VAL A 41 -17.29 16.26 17.82
C VAL A 41 -17.54 16.39 16.31
N LEU A 42 -18.07 15.33 15.68
CA LEU A 42 -18.44 15.35 14.27
C LEU A 42 -19.50 16.40 13.98
N SER A 43 -20.63 16.40 14.72
CA SER A 43 -21.72 17.34 14.50
C SER A 43 -21.27 18.80 14.65
N GLN A 44 -20.43 19.10 15.66
CA GLN A 44 -19.86 20.44 15.85
C GLN A 44 -18.93 20.88 14.71
N ALA A 45 -18.22 19.94 14.11
CA ALA A 45 -17.36 20.23 12.97
C ALA A 45 -18.18 20.48 11.69
N GLU A 46 -19.19 19.64 11.43
CA GLU A 46 -20.09 19.80 10.29
C GLU A 46 -20.87 21.11 10.35
N GLU A 47 -21.28 21.54 11.55
CA GLU A 47 -21.89 22.86 11.77
C GLU A 47 -20.96 24.03 11.41
N LYS A 48 -19.68 23.93 11.77
CA LYS A 48 -18.67 24.95 11.42
C LYS A 48 -18.32 24.96 9.93
N LEU A 49 -18.36 23.80 9.30
CA LEU A 49 -18.02 23.61 7.88
C LEU A 49 -19.18 24.00 6.96
N ASP A 50 -20.41 24.08 7.49
CA ASP A 50 -21.66 24.30 6.75
C ASP A 50 -21.96 23.21 5.69
N PHE A 51 -21.38 22.00 5.90
CA PHE A 51 -21.71 20.81 5.12
C PHE A 51 -21.44 19.53 5.92
N PRO A 52 -22.18 18.43 5.63
CA PRO A 52 -21.94 17.15 6.27
C PRO A 52 -20.67 16.49 5.73
N LEU A 53 -19.85 15.97 6.62
CA LEU A 53 -18.67 15.14 6.26
C LEU A 53 -19.09 13.72 5.92
N PHE A 54 -20.10 13.20 6.62
CA PHE A 54 -20.58 11.84 6.45
C PHE A 54 -22.09 11.79 6.28
N GLU A 55 -22.53 10.83 5.49
CA GLU A 55 -23.93 10.44 5.35
C GLU A 55 -24.16 9.01 5.87
N GLY A 56 -25.38 8.79 6.40
CA GLY A 56 -25.78 7.46 6.85
C GLY A 56 -26.01 6.52 5.67
N SER A 57 -25.47 5.31 5.75
CA SER A 57 -25.72 4.25 4.80
C SER A 57 -26.25 2.98 5.51
N ARG A 58 -26.80 2.03 4.74
CA ARG A 58 -27.19 0.71 5.29
C ARG A 58 -26.03 -0.06 5.92
N LYS A 59 -24.79 0.32 5.58
CA LYS A 59 -23.54 -0.31 6.06
C LYS A 59 -22.79 0.54 7.09
N GLY A 60 -23.33 1.73 7.47
CA GLY A 60 -22.69 2.62 8.44
C GLY A 60 -22.55 4.05 7.95
N ALA A 61 -21.41 4.71 8.16
CA ALA A 61 -21.10 6.08 7.74
C ALA A 61 -20.26 6.04 6.45
N ARG A 62 -20.62 6.89 5.47
CA ARG A 62 -19.89 7.08 4.22
C ARG A 62 -19.59 8.56 4.04
N ALA A 63 -18.40 8.92 3.60
CA ALA A 63 -18.07 10.31 3.28
C ALA A 63 -18.97 10.85 2.15
N THR A 64 -19.43 12.08 2.32
CA THR A 64 -20.09 12.86 1.25
C THR A 64 -19.05 13.27 0.21
N SER A 65 -19.46 13.87 -0.91
CA SER A 65 -18.54 14.43 -1.90
C SER A 65 -17.61 15.49 -1.31
N ASP A 66 -18.20 16.46 -0.57
CA ASP A 66 -17.42 17.52 0.07
C ASP A 66 -16.63 16.98 1.27
N GLY A 67 -17.20 16.01 2.01
CA GLY A 67 -16.51 15.28 3.06
C GLY A 67 -15.27 14.55 2.56
N GLY A 68 -15.35 13.88 1.40
CA GLY A 68 -14.20 13.20 0.79
C GLY A 68 -13.06 14.17 0.47
N ARG A 69 -13.38 15.32 -0.14
CA ARG A 69 -12.39 16.38 -0.40
C ARG A 69 -11.77 16.93 0.90
N PHE A 70 -12.60 17.17 1.91
CA PHE A 70 -12.12 17.63 3.21
C PHE A 70 -11.18 16.62 3.86
N LEU A 71 -11.54 15.33 3.85
CA LEU A 71 -10.74 14.26 4.44
C LEU A 71 -9.40 14.07 3.72
N GLU A 72 -9.34 14.35 2.42
CA GLU A 72 -8.06 14.37 1.67
C GLU A 72 -7.09 15.42 2.24
N PHE A 73 -7.56 16.66 2.45
CA PHE A 73 -6.73 17.69 3.09
C PHE A 73 -6.44 17.38 4.56
N ALA A 74 -7.42 16.81 5.29
CA ALA A 74 -7.24 16.41 6.68
C ALA A 74 -6.09 15.37 6.82
N ARG A 75 -5.96 14.42 5.89
CA ARG A 75 -4.82 13.48 5.87
C ARG A 75 -3.49 14.19 5.74
N LYS A 76 -3.38 15.17 4.83
CA LYS A 76 -2.14 15.96 4.63
C LYS A 76 -1.75 16.73 5.89
N VAL A 77 -2.71 17.33 6.59
CA VAL A 77 -2.46 18.05 7.85
C VAL A 77 -2.04 17.13 8.98
N VAL A 78 -2.77 16.01 9.17
CA VAL A 78 -2.43 15.02 10.20
C VAL A 78 -1.06 14.43 9.93
N PHE A 79 -0.75 14.09 8.69
CA PHE A 79 0.55 13.58 8.29
C PHE A 79 1.68 14.58 8.59
N ALA A 80 1.52 15.86 8.20
CA ALA A 80 2.52 16.89 8.50
C ALA A 80 2.73 17.06 10.02
N MET A 81 1.67 16.90 10.82
CA MET A 81 1.77 16.95 12.27
C MET A 81 2.48 15.72 12.84
N ASP A 82 2.20 14.54 12.29
CA ASP A 82 2.91 13.30 12.65
C ASP A 82 4.42 13.40 12.36
N GLN A 83 4.79 13.99 11.20
CA GLN A 83 6.18 14.27 10.86
C GLN A 83 6.84 15.25 11.82
N LEU A 84 6.10 16.30 12.23
CA LEU A 84 6.60 17.27 13.21
C LEU A 84 6.83 16.60 14.57
N ASP A 85 5.82 15.85 15.05
CA ASP A 85 5.91 15.11 16.30
C ASP A 85 7.10 14.14 16.29
N GLU A 86 7.35 13.47 15.16
CA GLU A 86 8.47 12.53 15.00
C GLU A 86 9.83 13.24 14.91
N ALA A 87 9.91 14.35 14.19
CA ALA A 87 11.16 15.11 14.04
C ALA A 87 11.62 15.77 15.36
N PHE A 88 10.68 16.03 16.28
CA PHE A 88 10.94 16.69 17.56
C PHE A 88 10.61 15.82 18.78
N ALA A 89 10.24 14.56 18.59
CA ALA A 89 10.16 13.61 19.71
C ALA A 89 11.55 13.45 20.31
N ASP A 90 11.65 13.53 21.64
CA ASP A 90 12.87 13.18 22.36
C ASP A 90 13.11 11.67 22.20
N HIS A 91 13.75 11.29 21.10
CA HIS A 91 14.26 9.94 20.92
C HIS A 91 15.65 9.90 21.54
N PRO A 92 15.85 9.24 22.68
CA PRO A 92 17.14 9.14 23.33
C PRO A 92 18.12 8.22 22.58
N ASP A 93 17.68 7.57 21.50
CA ASP A 93 18.48 6.67 20.68
C ASP A 93 18.50 7.15 19.21
N GLU A 94 19.65 6.97 18.56
CA GLU A 94 19.95 7.27 17.16
C GLU A 94 19.14 6.40 16.16
N SER A 95 17.84 6.22 16.41
CA SER A 95 16.97 5.43 15.53
C SER A 95 16.57 6.25 14.32
N GLU A 96 16.91 5.77 13.12
CA GLU A 96 16.39 6.32 11.87
C GLU A 96 15.05 5.67 11.52
N SER A 97 14.19 6.39 10.83
CA SER A 97 12.94 5.85 10.28
C SER A 97 12.94 5.88 8.76
N LEU A 98 12.37 4.83 8.16
CA LEU A 98 12.20 4.71 6.71
C LEU A 98 10.74 4.39 6.38
N ARG A 99 10.11 5.27 5.59
CA ARG A 99 8.74 5.11 5.12
C ARG A 99 8.73 4.60 3.70
N ILE A 100 8.17 3.42 3.53
CA ILE A 100 8.14 2.70 2.26
C ILE A 100 6.69 2.54 1.81
N SER A 101 6.41 2.79 0.55
CA SER A 101 5.16 2.39 -0.08
C SER A 101 5.45 1.42 -1.22
N THR A 102 4.64 0.38 -1.37
CA THR A 102 4.86 -0.65 -2.39
C THR A 102 3.55 -1.07 -3.05
N VAL A 103 3.59 -1.34 -4.34
CA VAL A 103 2.59 -2.23 -4.94
C VAL A 103 2.70 -3.61 -4.28
N PRO A 104 1.67 -4.48 -4.37
CA PRO A 104 1.67 -5.76 -3.64
C PRO A 104 2.72 -6.75 -4.17
N VAL A 105 4.00 -6.40 -3.99
CA VAL A 105 5.18 -7.22 -4.36
C VAL A 105 6.06 -7.45 -3.13
N GLY A 106 6.56 -8.68 -2.98
CA GLY A 106 7.29 -9.09 -1.79
C GLY A 106 8.68 -8.49 -1.62
N VAL A 107 9.28 -7.94 -2.70
CA VAL A 107 10.66 -7.47 -2.71
C VAL A 107 10.93 -6.38 -1.68
N GLY A 108 9.98 -5.47 -1.47
CA GLY A 108 10.11 -4.39 -0.48
C GLY A 108 10.23 -4.90 0.95
N PHE A 109 9.44 -5.90 1.31
CA PHE A 109 9.52 -6.53 2.62
C PHE A 109 10.81 -7.34 2.80
N GLN A 110 11.25 -8.05 1.76
CA GLN A 110 12.52 -8.78 1.80
C GLN A 110 13.72 -7.84 1.99
N ALA A 111 13.68 -6.67 1.36
CA ALA A 111 14.71 -5.65 1.55
C ALA A 111 14.73 -5.09 2.99
N ILE A 112 13.56 -4.91 3.63
CA ILE A 112 13.49 -4.55 5.06
C ILE A 112 14.20 -5.63 5.91
N LYS A 113 13.87 -6.91 5.70
CA LYS A 113 14.51 -8.02 6.42
C LYS A 113 16.03 -8.02 6.24
N ALA A 114 16.50 -7.84 5.01
CA ALA A 114 17.93 -7.83 4.71
C ALA A 114 18.63 -6.62 5.34
N THR A 115 17.97 -5.44 5.35
CA THR A 115 18.51 -4.22 5.97
C THR A 115 18.66 -4.38 7.48
N ALA A 116 17.62 -4.87 8.15
CA ALA A 116 17.66 -5.12 9.59
C ALA A 116 18.72 -6.19 9.96
N ALA A 117 18.80 -7.28 9.18
CA ALA A 117 19.79 -8.33 9.39
C ALA A 117 21.24 -7.84 9.19
N ALA A 118 21.46 -6.85 8.32
CA ALA A 118 22.77 -6.25 8.09
C ALA A 118 23.22 -5.31 9.23
N SER A 119 22.30 -4.85 10.08
CA SER A 119 22.56 -3.92 11.18
C SER A 119 21.73 -4.30 12.42
N PRO A 120 21.99 -5.47 13.03
CA PRO A 120 21.14 -6.01 14.11
C PRO A 120 21.16 -5.16 15.39
N GLU A 121 22.19 -4.34 15.59
CA GLU A 121 22.31 -3.46 16.74
C GLU A 121 21.57 -2.11 16.54
N SER A 122 21.04 -1.87 15.34
CA SER A 122 20.32 -0.63 15.06
C SER A 122 18.89 -0.68 15.59
N ASN A 123 18.39 0.45 16.05
CA ASN A 123 16.99 0.62 16.45
C ASN A 123 16.14 1.16 15.27
N ASP A 124 16.47 0.78 14.03
CA ASP A 124 15.81 1.28 12.85
C ASP A 124 14.30 0.97 12.84
N LEU A 125 13.51 1.93 12.36
CA LEU A 125 12.07 1.83 12.26
C LEU A 125 11.66 1.82 10.78
N PHE A 126 10.87 0.84 10.38
CA PHE A 126 10.32 0.78 9.04
C PHE A 126 8.80 0.94 9.08
N PHE A 127 8.27 1.73 8.16
CA PHE A 127 6.84 1.90 7.95
C PHE A 127 6.52 1.46 6.53
N LEU A 128 5.82 0.34 6.39
CA LEU A 128 5.51 -0.26 5.09
C LEU A 128 4.02 -0.16 4.82
N GLY A 129 3.66 0.50 3.70
CA GLY A 129 2.31 0.57 3.18
C GLY A 129 2.17 -0.12 1.83
N ILE A 130 0.99 -0.68 1.54
CA ILE A 130 0.64 -1.17 0.20
C ILE A 130 -0.35 -0.18 -0.42
N GLU A 131 0.02 0.33 -1.59
CA GLU A 131 -0.77 1.31 -2.33
C GLU A 131 -0.75 0.99 -3.83
N ASN A 132 -1.61 1.68 -4.60
CA ASN A 132 -1.51 1.64 -6.06
C ASN A 132 -0.37 2.55 -6.55
N ALA A 133 0.09 2.31 -7.76
CA ALA A 133 1.22 3.04 -8.33
C ALA A 133 1.03 4.57 -8.39
N PRO A 134 -0.13 5.14 -8.79
CA PRO A 134 -0.35 6.58 -8.72
C PRO A 134 -0.24 7.16 -7.31
N GLN A 135 -0.79 6.48 -6.29
CA GLN A 135 -0.72 6.93 -4.90
C GLN A 135 0.71 6.88 -4.38
N ILE A 136 1.47 5.82 -4.71
CA ILE A 136 2.90 5.70 -4.36
C ILE A 136 3.69 6.89 -4.93
N ILE A 137 3.47 7.23 -6.20
CA ILE A 137 4.14 8.35 -6.84
C ILE A 137 3.80 9.67 -6.14
N GLU A 138 2.53 9.91 -5.84
CA GLU A 138 2.08 11.09 -5.10
C GLU A 138 2.71 11.15 -3.70
N ASP A 139 2.73 10.04 -2.97
CA ASP A 139 3.26 9.97 -1.61
C ASP A 139 4.75 10.27 -1.54
N VAL A 140 5.53 9.75 -2.51
CA VAL A 140 6.97 10.05 -2.61
C VAL A 140 7.20 11.50 -3.06
N ALA A 141 6.44 12.00 -4.03
CA ALA A 141 6.55 13.38 -4.51
C ALA A 141 6.26 14.41 -3.40
N GLU A 142 5.25 14.15 -2.58
CA GLU A 142 4.87 15.02 -1.45
C GLU A 142 5.74 14.78 -0.19
N GLY A 143 6.66 13.81 -0.19
CA GLY A 143 7.53 13.48 0.94
C GLY A 143 6.82 12.71 2.07
N ARG A 144 5.63 12.14 1.81
CA ARG A 144 4.94 11.25 2.75
C ARG A 144 5.65 9.90 2.87
N LYS A 145 6.38 9.52 1.83
CA LYS A 145 7.21 8.31 1.75
C LYS A 145 8.59 8.67 1.24
N ASP A 146 9.58 7.98 1.76
CA ASP A 146 10.98 8.18 1.37
C ASP A 146 11.31 7.44 0.07
N ILE A 147 10.65 6.28 -0.13
CA ILE A 147 10.83 5.41 -1.29
C ILE A 147 9.52 4.72 -1.65
N GLY A 148 9.27 4.58 -2.95
CA GLY A 148 8.13 3.87 -3.50
C GLY A 148 8.55 2.72 -4.40
N ILE A 149 7.98 1.52 -4.22
CA ILE A 149 8.26 0.37 -5.08
C ILE A 149 7.11 0.21 -6.05
N LEU A 150 7.44 0.24 -7.34
CA LEU A 150 6.51 0.22 -8.45
C LEU A 150 6.74 -0.99 -9.35
N GLN A 151 5.68 -1.35 -10.06
CA GLN A 151 5.72 -2.29 -11.17
C GLN A 151 5.25 -1.59 -12.44
N LEU A 152 6.11 -1.54 -13.44
CA LEU A 152 5.81 -1.04 -14.78
C LEU A 152 5.47 -2.22 -15.68
N SER A 153 4.22 -2.29 -16.12
CA SER A 153 3.71 -3.25 -17.10
C SER A 153 3.60 -2.61 -18.49
N HIS A 154 3.40 -3.42 -19.51
CA HIS A 154 3.08 -2.90 -20.85
C HIS A 154 1.93 -1.89 -20.85
N THR A 155 0.91 -2.10 -20.03
CA THR A 155 -0.30 -1.28 -20.01
C THR A 155 -0.16 0.04 -19.27
N ASN A 156 0.72 0.13 -18.26
CA ASN A 156 0.85 1.31 -17.40
C ASN A 156 2.18 2.08 -17.55
N ARG A 157 3.19 1.48 -18.21
CA ARG A 157 4.57 2.03 -18.30
C ARG A 157 4.59 3.46 -18.82
N SER A 158 3.93 3.74 -19.93
CA SER A 158 3.93 5.07 -20.56
C SER A 158 3.35 6.13 -19.61
N ALA A 159 2.17 5.85 -19.04
CA ALA A 159 1.49 6.78 -18.15
C ALA A 159 2.27 7.00 -16.84
N LEU A 160 2.77 5.93 -16.22
CA LEU A 160 3.54 6.06 -14.97
C LEU A 160 4.88 6.77 -15.19
N THR A 161 5.57 6.51 -16.30
CA THR A 161 6.82 7.22 -16.63
C THR A 161 6.59 8.72 -16.77
N GLU A 162 5.50 9.12 -17.40
CA GLU A 162 5.14 10.53 -17.51
C GLU A 162 4.84 11.16 -16.14
N ILE A 163 4.03 10.48 -15.32
CA ILE A 163 3.68 10.97 -13.98
C ILE A 163 4.94 11.07 -13.09
N ILE A 164 5.84 10.09 -13.15
CA ILE A 164 7.11 10.11 -12.42
C ILE A 164 7.95 11.33 -12.84
N ALA A 165 8.07 11.58 -14.14
CA ALA A 165 8.88 12.66 -14.67
C ALA A 165 8.37 14.06 -14.26
N ILE A 166 7.05 14.29 -14.27
CA ILE A 166 6.47 15.59 -13.91
C ILE A 166 6.49 15.86 -12.39
N ASN A 167 6.67 14.84 -11.56
CA ASN A 167 6.71 14.95 -10.10
C ASN A 167 8.14 15.02 -9.52
N ASP A 168 9.16 15.30 -10.35
CA ASP A 168 10.57 15.37 -9.94
C ASP A 168 11.07 14.09 -9.26
N LEU A 169 10.58 12.94 -9.73
CA LEU A 169 10.99 11.63 -9.26
C LEU A 169 11.91 10.95 -10.27
N GLU A 170 12.73 10.01 -9.77
CA GLU A 170 13.56 9.13 -10.58
C GLU A 170 13.15 7.68 -10.35
N PHE A 171 12.98 6.93 -11.43
CA PHE A 171 12.67 5.50 -11.38
C PHE A 171 13.95 4.71 -11.65
N HIS A 172 14.26 3.80 -10.73
CA HIS A 172 15.39 2.88 -10.82
C HIS A 172 14.88 1.46 -11.03
N PRO A 173 15.09 0.87 -12.21
CA PRO A 173 14.69 -0.53 -12.46
C PRO A 173 15.58 -1.48 -11.63
N ILE A 174 14.95 -2.51 -11.04
CA ILE A 174 15.64 -3.53 -10.26
C ILE A 174 15.57 -4.88 -10.97
N LEU A 175 14.36 -5.29 -11.40
CA LEU A 175 14.09 -6.66 -11.82
C LEU A 175 13.09 -6.69 -12.97
N GLU A 176 13.39 -7.51 -13.99
CA GLU A 176 12.40 -7.89 -15.00
C GLU A 176 11.71 -9.20 -14.59
N THR A 177 10.37 -9.21 -14.66
CA THR A 177 9.56 -10.37 -14.27
C THR A 177 8.63 -10.78 -15.39
N LYS A 178 8.32 -12.08 -15.46
CA LYS A 178 7.32 -12.60 -16.37
C LYS A 178 5.91 -12.35 -15.83
N THR A 179 4.96 -12.24 -16.75
CA THR A 179 3.54 -12.16 -16.43
C THR A 179 2.96 -13.57 -16.35
N TYR A 180 2.15 -13.82 -15.30
CA TYR A 180 1.49 -15.10 -15.09
C TYR A 180 -0.04 -14.89 -15.00
N ALA A 181 -0.79 -15.83 -15.55
CA ALA A 181 -2.20 -15.98 -15.27
C ALA A 181 -2.37 -16.94 -14.09
N PHE A 182 -3.24 -16.58 -13.17
CA PHE A 182 -3.66 -17.46 -12.09
C PHE A 182 -5.02 -18.03 -12.41
N ALA A 183 -5.18 -19.33 -12.24
CA ALA A 183 -6.43 -20.04 -12.49
C ALA A 183 -6.70 -21.03 -11.37
N SER A 184 -7.98 -21.31 -11.08
CA SER A 184 -8.34 -22.41 -10.18
C SER A 184 -7.92 -23.75 -10.76
N LYS A 185 -7.63 -24.74 -9.91
CA LYS A 185 -7.32 -26.13 -10.34
C LYS A 185 -8.41 -26.75 -11.23
N GLY A 186 -9.65 -26.31 -11.09
CA GLY A 186 -10.78 -26.74 -11.92
C GLY A 186 -10.94 -25.98 -13.24
N SER A 187 -10.13 -24.96 -13.48
CA SER A 187 -10.16 -24.20 -14.73
C SER A 187 -9.69 -25.03 -15.93
N PRO A 188 -10.28 -24.88 -17.12
CA PRO A 188 -9.76 -25.46 -18.36
C PRO A 188 -8.31 -25.04 -18.68
N LEU A 189 -7.83 -23.96 -18.11
CA LEU A 189 -6.46 -23.47 -18.28
C LEU A 189 -5.46 -24.21 -17.39
N ALA A 190 -5.91 -24.86 -16.32
CA ALA A 190 -5.04 -25.48 -15.32
C ALA A 190 -4.10 -26.58 -15.86
N SER A 191 -4.45 -27.21 -16.98
CA SER A 191 -3.65 -28.24 -17.64
C SER A 191 -2.64 -27.68 -18.67
N ARG A 192 -2.63 -26.36 -18.91
CA ARG A 192 -1.75 -25.74 -19.91
C ARG A 192 -0.40 -25.38 -19.32
N SER A 193 0.66 -25.59 -20.09
CA SER A 193 2.02 -25.19 -19.72
C SER A 193 2.26 -23.68 -19.93
N SER A 194 1.52 -23.05 -20.83
CA SER A 194 1.51 -21.62 -21.08
C SER A 194 0.21 -21.20 -21.74
N VAL A 195 -0.13 -19.91 -21.70
CA VAL A 195 -1.27 -19.30 -22.37
C VAL A 195 -0.83 -18.01 -23.07
N THR A 196 -1.63 -17.56 -24.05
CA THR A 196 -1.46 -16.25 -24.68
C THR A 196 -2.52 -15.27 -24.18
N MET A 197 -2.28 -13.96 -24.31
CA MET A 197 -3.27 -12.93 -23.97
C MET A 197 -4.59 -13.12 -24.71
N SER A 198 -4.51 -13.53 -25.99
CA SER A 198 -5.70 -13.81 -26.81
C SER A 198 -6.50 -15.02 -26.30
N GLN A 199 -5.84 -16.03 -25.74
CA GLN A 199 -6.51 -17.16 -25.10
C GLN A 199 -7.16 -16.76 -23.79
N LEU A 200 -6.50 -15.92 -22.98
CA LEU A 200 -7.04 -15.39 -21.73
C LEU A 200 -8.28 -14.53 -21.95
N ALA A 201 -8.33 -13.78 -23.05
CA ALA A 201 -9.49 -12.94 -23.40
C ALA A 201 -10.80 -13.73 -23.61
N LEU A 202 -10.74 -15.06 -23.76
CA LEU A 202 -11.91 -15.94 -23.85
C LEU A 202 -12.49 -16.32 -22.47
N TYR A 203 -11.82 -15.94 -21.38
CA TYR A 203 -12.23 -16.25 -20.00
C TYR A 203 -12.50 -14.96 -19.24
N PRO A 204 -13.39 -14.98 -18.24
CA PRO A 204 -13.53 -13.86 -17.32
C PRO A 204 -12.17 -13.57 -16.67
N THR A 205 -11.67 -12.38 -16.89
CA THR A 205 -10.44 -11.90 -16.24
C THR A 205 -10.78 -10.89 -15.17
N PHE A 206 -10.04 -10.93 -14.08
CA PHE A 206 -10.20 -10.03 -12.98
C PHE A 206 -8.90 -9.25 -12.76
N ASP A 207 -9.03 -7.97 -12.57
CA ASP A 207 -7.91 -7.11 -12.20
C ASP A 207 -7.68 -7.21 -10.69
N LEU A 208 -6.73 -8.08 -10.33
CA LEU A 208 -6.37 -8.32 -8.94
C LEU A 208 -5.76 -7.08 -8.29
N GLU A 209 -4.99 -6.29 -9.02
CA GLU A 209 -4.38 -5.06 -8.52
C GLU A 209 -5.44 -4.07 -8.04
N HIS A 210 -6.48 -3.88 -8.84
CA HIS A 210 -7.62 -3.01 -8.49
C HIS A 210 -8.41 -3.52 -7.29
N TYR A 211 -8.59 -4.83 -7.18
CA TYR A 211 -9.31 -5.45 -6.08
C TYR A 211 -8.52 -5.40 -4.76
N ILE A 212 -7.23 -5.70 -4.80
CA ILE A 212 -6.34 -5.60 -3.64
C ILE A 212 -6.34 -4.17 -3.13
N TYR A 213 -6.17 -3.19 -4.01
CA TYR A 213 -6.25 -1.78 -3.64
C TYR A 213 -7.57 -1.43 -2.96
N PHE A 214 -8.71 -1.87 -3.51
CA PHE A 214 -10.02 -1.62 -2.90
C PHE A 214 -10.15 -2.25 -1.51
N ARG A 215 -9.62 -3.45 -1.31
CA ARG A 215 -9.62 -4.16 -0.02
C ARG A 215 -8.64 -3.55 0.99
N MET A 216 -7.49 -3.11 0.53
CA MET A 216 -6.40 -2.59 1.37
C MET A 216 -6.51 -1.10 1.69
N LYS A 217 -7.41 -0.37 1.04
CA LYS A 217 -7.64 1.08 1.27
C LYS A 217 -7.88 1.45 2.76
N GLN A 218 -8.09 0.48 3.62
CA GLN A 218 -8.28 0.63 5.06
C GLN A 218 -7.02 0.31 5.88
N HIS A 219 -5.91 -0.09 5.24
CA HIS A 219 -4.72 -0.50 5.96
C HIS A 219 -3.77 0.68 6.13
N ARG A 220 -3.49 0.98 7.40
CA ARG A 220 -2.43 1.91 7.79
C ARG A 220 -1.07 1.25 7.53
N ASP A 221 -0.03 2.09 7.41
CA ASP A 221 1.35 1.60 7.42
C ASP A 221 1.58 0.64 8.57
N ILE A 222 2.23 -0.47 8.27
CA ILE A 222 2.68 -1.40 9.29
C ILE A 222 4.03 -0.88 9.79
N ARG A 223 4.10 -0.61 11.09
CA ARG A 223 5.34 -0.32 11.78
C ARG A 223 6.08 -1.63 12.01
N ILE A 224 7.34 -1.67 11.61
CA ILE A 224 8.23 -2.84 11.72
C ILE A 224 9.50 -2.40 12.42
N THR A 225 9.88 -3.12 13.47
CA THR A 225 11.14 -2.95 14.17
C THR A 225 12.06 -4.14 13.90
N SER A 226 13.35 -4.01 14.20
CA SER A 226 14.30 -5.13 14.08
C SER A 226 13.84 -6.35 14.90
N SER A 227 13.29 -6.14 16.10
CA SER A 227 12.74 -7.22 16.94
C SER A 227 11.53 -7.95 16.36
N ASP A 228 10.73 -7.29 15.51
CA ASP A 228 9.61 -7.93 14.84
C ASP A 228 10.08 -8.91 13.73
N LEU A 229 11.32 -8.76 13.27
CA LEU A 229 11.90 -9.53 12.19
C LEU A 229 12.69 -10.77 12.65
N ASP A 230 13.15 -10.80 13.90
CA ASP A 230 13.99 -11.88 14.43
C ASP A 230 13.20 -13.18 14.66
N ASP A 231 12.04 -13.10 15.32
CA ASP A 231 11.29 -14.28 15.75
C ASP A 231 10.03 -14.57 14.91
N ASN A 232 9.52 -13.63 14.11
CA ASN A 232 8.17 -13.68 13.54
C ASN A 232 8.05 -13.13 12.12
N SER A 233 9.14 -13.05 11.39
CA SER A 233 9.17 -12.42 10.05
C SER A 233 8.21 -13.06 9.04
N ASP A 234 8.01 -14.37 9.11
CA ASP A 234 7.10 -15.08 8.20
C ASP A 234 5.62 -14.80 8.55
N ALA A 235 5.29 -14.76 9.85
CA ALA A 235 3.95 -14.38 10.29
C ALA A 235 3.62 -12.91 10.01
N LEU A 236 4.63 -12.02 10.06
CA LEU A 236 4.47 -10.63 9.67
C LEU A 236 4.26 -10.50 8.16
N PHE A 237 5.02 -11.24 7.35
CA PHE A 237 4.83 -11.32 5.92
C PHE A 237 3.45 -11.85 5.55
N ASP A 238 3.01 -12.95 6.16
CA ASP A 238 1.69 -13.53 5.93
C ASP A 238 0.59 -12.53 6.31
N ARG A 239 0.72 -11.86 7.45
CA ARG A 239 -0.24 -10.82 7.88
C ARG A 239 -0.31 -9.65 6.89
N PHE A 240 0.83 -9.23 6.34
CA PHE A 240 0.91 -8.15 5.36
C PHE A 240 0.25 -8.54 4.04
N PHE A 241 0.43 -9.79 3.60
CA PHE A 241 -0.13 -10.30 2.35
C PHE A 241 -1.45 -11.07 2.51
N ALA A 242 -1.95 -11.26 3.75
CA ALA A 242 -3.21 -11.98 3.99
C ALA A 242 -4.40 -11.44 3.17
N PRO A 243 -4.63 -10.12 3.05
CA PRO A 243 -5.73 -9.61 2.24
C PRO A 243 -5.62 -9.98 0.76
N MET A 244 -4.39 -10.10 0.24
CA MET A 244 -4.14 -10.56 -1.12
C MET A 244 -4.43 -12.06 -1.26
N GLN A 245 -3.98 -12.87 -0.30
CA GLN A 245 -4.22 -14.30 -0.28
C GLN A 245 -5.72 -14.62 -0.18
N GLU A 246 -6.46 -13.89 0.67
CA GLU A 246 -7.92 -14.01 0.78
C GLU A 246 -8.62 -13.63 -0.53
N ALA A 247 -8.19 -12.52 -1.17
CA ALA A 247 -8.74 -12.09 -2.45
C ALA A 247 -8.57 -13.15 -3.53
N VAL A 248 -7.38 -13.76 -3.61
CA VAL A 248 -7.07 -14.82 -4.55
C VAL A 248 -7.87 -16.09 -4.24
N ALA A 249 -8.01 -16.45 -2.95
CA ALA A 249 -8.77 -17.61 -2.53
C ALA A 249 -10.26 -17.46 -2.87
N ASP A 250 -10.86 -16.29 -2.64
CA ASP A 250 -12.26 -15.99 -3.00
C ASP A 250 -12.48 -16.13 -4.51
N PHE A 251 -11.50 -15.72 -5.32
CA PHE A 251 -11.54 -15.85 -6.77
C PHE A 251 -11.29 -17.29 -7.26
N ALA A 252 -10.34 -17.99 -6.64
CA ALA A 252 -10.03 -19.37 -7.00
C ALA A 252 -11.21 -20.31 -6.74
N SER A 253 -12.13 -19.97 -5.84
CA SER A 253 -13.36 -20.73 -5.60
C SER A 253 -14.37 -20.62 -6.75
N GLY A 254 -14.23 -19.61 -7.62
CA GLY A 254 -15.03 -19.41 -8.83
C GLY A 254 -14.33 -19.98 -10.08
N SER A 255 -15.05 -20.01 -11.20
CA SER A 255 -14.53 -20.46 -12.50
C SER A 255 -13.70 -19.40 -13.23
N GLY A 256 -13.30 -18.32 -12.57
CA GLY A 256 -12.58 -17.19 -13.16
C GLY A 256 -11.08 -17.42 -13.32
N CYS A 257 -10.52 -16.86 -14.38
CA CYS A 257 -9.08 -16.64 -14.51
C CYS A 257 -8.78 -15.19 -14.20
N PHE A 258 -7.64 -14.93 -13.62
CA PHE A 258 -7.15 -13.57 -13.44
C PHE A 258 -5.69 -13.47 -13.85
N THR A 259 -5.31 -12.32 -14.35
CA THR A 259 -3.93 -12.03 -14.68
C THR A 259 -3.31 -11.24 -13.55
N TYR A 260 -2.17 -11.68 -13.07
CA TYR A 260 -1.37 -10.98 -12.09
C TYR A 260 0.11 -11.07 -12.46
N CYS A 261 0.82 -9.99 -12.25
CA CYS A 261 2.27 -10.00 -12.34
C CYS A 261 2.82 -10.29 -10.95
N ALA A 262 3.22 -11.52 -10.70
CA ALA A 262 3.99 -11.81 -9.52
C ALA A 262 5.47 -11.76 -9.92
N PRO A 263 6.33 -11.08 -9.16
CA PRO A 263 7.75 -11.29 -9.24
C PRO A 263 8.04 -12.70 -8.71
N MET A 264 8.07 -13.66 -9.59
CA MET A 264 8.51 -15.00 -9.23
C MET A 264 10.00 -15.06 -9.43
N ARG A 265 10.75 -15.41 -8.39
CA ARG A 265 12.19 -15.55 -8.43
C ARG A 265 12.65 -16.55 -9.48
N GLU A 266 11.87 -17.64 -9.69
CA GLU A 266 12.14 -18.64 -10.72
C GLU A 266 10.84 -19.31 -11.20
N ALA A 267 10.87 -19.88 -12.42
CA ALA A 267 9.82 -20.73 -12.93
C ALA A 267 9.67 -21.97 -12.03
N GLY A 268 8.61 -22.02 -11.25
CA GLY A 268 8.31 -23.14 -10.34
C GLY A 268 8.19 -22.78 -8.87
N GLU A 269 8.57 -21.59 -8.44
CA GLU A 269 8.21 -21.11 -7.10
C GLU A 269 6.70 -21.00 -6.99
N LYS A 270 6.13 -21.82 -6.12
CA LYS A 270 4.72 -21.70 -5.75
C LYS A 270 4.56 -20.43 -4.94
N VAL A 271 4.07 -19.38 -5.56
CA VAL A 271 3.44 -18.33 -4.76
C VAL A 271 2.29 -19.01 -4.02
N PRO A 272 2.24 -18.97 -2.68
CA PRO A 272 1.15 -19.57 -1.92
C PRO A 272 -0.12 -18.72 -2.11
N MET A 273 -0.76 -18.92 -3.24
CA MET A 273 -2.01 -18.27 -3.63
C MET A 273 -3.18 -19.26 -3.51
N GLY A 274 -3.26 -19.95 -2.38
CA GLY A 274 -4.30 -20.95 -2.12
C GLY A 274 -4.30 -22.10 -3.12
N ASP A 275 -5.47 -22.49 -3.61
CA ASP A 275 -5.65 -23.58 -4.58
C ASP A 275 -5.50 -23.14 -6.04
N SER A 276 -4.88 -21.99 -6.31
CA SER A 276 -4.63 -21.50 -7.66
C SER A 276 -3.36 -22.08 -8.28
N ILE A 277 -3.33 -22.10 -9.61
CA ILE A 277 -2.20 -22.51 -10.43
C ILE A 277 -1.71 -21.30 -11.20
N SER A 278 -0.41 -21.05 -11.19
CA SER A 278 0.24 -20.03 -12.00
C SER A 278 0.63 -20.59 -13.38
N ILE A 279 0.23 -19.90 -14.44
CA ILE A 279 0.45 -20.30 -15.82
C ILE A 279 1.17 -19.15 -16.53
N PRO A 280 2.36 -19.37 -17.12
CA PRO A 280 3.07 -18.33 -17.84
C PRO A 280 2.27 -17.80 -19.03
N ILE A 281 2.27 -16.48 -19.23
CA ILE A 281 1.71 -15.86 -20.44
C ILE A 281 2.86 -15.68 -21.45
N SER A 282 2.81 -16.42 -22.55
CA SER A 282 3.94 -16.54 -23.45
C SER A 282 4.16 -15.35 -24.39
N ASP A 283 3.15 -14.53 -24.60
CA ASP A 283 3.18 -13.34 -25.47
C ASP A 283 3.05 -12.02 -24.71
N ALA A 284 3.09 -12.05 -23.38
CA ALA A 284 3.12 -10.84 -22.58
C ALA A 284 4.54 -10.25 -22.52
N GLU A 285 4.63 -8.92 -22.62
CA GLU A 285 5.88 -8.23 -22.35
C GLU A 285 6.29 -8.39 -20.86
N PRO A 286 7.59 -8.41 -20.58
CA PRO A 286 8.06 -8.46 -19.19
C PRO A 286 7.64 -7.19 -18.43
N ASN A 287 7.37 -7.37 -17.15
CA ASN A 287 7.17 -6.27 -16.24
C ASN A 287 8.49 -5.87 -15.62
N ILE A 288 8.63 -4.58 -15.32
CA ILE A 288 9.79 -4.05 -14.62
C ILE A 288 9.37 -3.67 -13.21
N ILE A 289 9.98 -4.28 -12.22
CA ILE A 289 9.90 -3.83 -10.84
C ILE A 289 11.07 -2.91 -10.59
N GLY A 290 10.80 -1.80 -9.92
CA GLY A 290 11.80 -0.82 -9.56
C GLY A 290 11.32 0.07 -8.43
N TYR A 291 12.13 1.01 -8.04
CA TYR A 291 11.76 1.99 -7.02
C TYR A 291 11.79 3.41 -7.56
N VAL A 292 11.04 4.28 -6.92
CA VAL A 292 11.06 5.72 -7.14
C VAL A 292 11.53 6.43 -5.89
N VAL A 293 12.35 7.45 -6.09
CA VAL A 293 12.81 8.39 -5.08
C VAL A 293 12.75 9.80 -5.62
N LYS A 294 12.73 10.80 -4.74
CA LYS A 294 12.74 12.19 -5.14
C LYS A 294 14.16 12.61 -5.56
N LYS A 295 14.32 13.18 -6.76
CA LYS A 295 15.63 13.62 -7.30
C LYS A 295 16.33 14.64 -6.42
N SER A 296 15.56 15.56 -5.85
CA SER A 296 16.07 16.69 -5.07
C SER A 296 16.30 16.36 -3.59
N ALA A 297 15.89 15.20 -3.10
CA ALA A 297 16.00 14.83 -1.69
C ALA A 297 17.35 14.16 -1.39
N GLU A 298 18.02 14.63 -0.34
CA GLU A 298 19.14 13.89 0.25
C GLU A 298 18.60 12.65 0.97
N GLN A 299 19.08 11.48 0.59
CA GLN A 299 18.65 10.23 1.19
C GLN A 299 19.31 10.03 2.55
N SER A 300 18.56 9.60 3.56
CA SER A 300 19.08 9.21 4.86
C SER A 300 20.03 8.01 4.75
N ASP A 301 20.79 7.73 5.80
CA ASP A 301 21.66 6.57 5.82
C ASP A 301 20.85 5.26 5.75
N LEU A 302 19.75 5.19 6.48
CA LEU A 302 18.84 4.04 6.43
C LEU A 302 18.23 3.85 5.04
N THR A 303 17.84 4.92 4.36
CA THR A 303 17.34 4.83 2.97
C THR A 303 18.41 4.26 2.04
N ARG A 304 19.65 4.73 2.15
CA ARG A 304 20.76 4.19 1.34
C ARG A 304 21.03 2.71 1.62
N ARG A 305 21.07 2.32 2.90
CA ARG A 305 21.23 0.91 3.31
C ARG A 305 20.12 0.02 2.75
N TYR A 306 18.88 0.50 2.83
CA TYR A 306 17.73 -0.21 2.28
C TYR A 306 17.82 -0.38 0.76
N ILE A 307 18.19 0.66 0.01
CA ILE A 307 18.36 0.59 -1.44
C ILE A 307 19.43 -0.43 -1.83
N ILE A 308 20.58 -0.43 -1.14
CA ILE A 308 21.64 -1.42 -1.37
C ILE A 308 21.10 -2.85 -1.21
N GLN A 309 20.33 -3.11 -0.15
CA GLN A 309 19.74 -4.43 0.04
C GLN A 309 18.68 -4.73 -1.01
N LEU A 310 17.84 -3.78 -1.35
CA LEU A 310 16.81 -3.92 -2.37
C LEU A 310 17.40 -4.30 -3.74
N GLU A 311 18.49 -3.66 -4.15
CA GLU A 311 19.21 -3.94 -5.39
C GLU A 311 19.98 -5.27 -5.35
N SER A 312 20.38 -5.74 -4.16
CA SER A 312 21.10 -7.00 -3.98
C SER A 312 20.22 -8.25 -4.01
N LEU A 313 18.89 -8.09 -3.95
CA LEU A 313 17.94 -9.21 -4.00
C LEU A 313 17.74 -9.80 -5.40
N VAL A 314 18.41 -9.29 -6.42
CA VAL A 314 18.22 -9.63 -7.84
C VAL A 314 19.38 -10.46 -8.39
#